data_4692134097b9a63637cd676bd7c7e7e7
#
_entry.id   4692134097b9a63637cd676bd7c7e7e7
#
_cell.length_a   1.000
_cell.length_b   1.000
_cell.length_c   1.000
_cell.angle_alpha   90.00
_cell.angle_beta   90.00
_cell.angle_gamma   90.00
#
_symmetry.space_group_name_H-M   'P 1'
#
loop_
_entity.id
_entity.type
_entity.pdbx_description
1 polymer ?
#
loop_
_entity_poly.entity_id
_entity_poly.type
_entity_poly.pdbx_seq_one_letter_code
_entity_poly.pdbx_strand_id
1 'polypeptide(L)'
;MTRMTRIQLLAATAMSAAVFYAAPASADPTAPCNDGAGTFTTECGTNSTTGAANAATAVGQLATATGEESTAIGADSLASGDRSTAVGVVSTALGDDSTALGDRSSAADVNATAVGAGANASGRSSTAIGSGGVASRPVVAAGGFSTAIGTGSPTAAGATGSVAIGDFNTVGGTGSFAVAIGAFNTVNATSGIALGNSATVTLGSTDGIAIGTAAIASDSGAVALGRLAEATQDFNVALGALSSATGVESVSVGGDSQAIGAQSTAVGTVASANGALSSAFGNRSSATGAASTAVGALSRGLGAESVAVGADSLAQAANTTAVGTVATALGVRSTALGNRASASDEEAVAVGALSEATGFHSTAVGGQAIASGIGAQTFGWQATASGTRATAIGRQAQATATETTALGDNARATAANATALGRGAVASAANATAVGNGATAAFANSTAIGNGASTTAANQVTLGGAGTSVRFGGYTTAGVLVNDANGVITSNTTLLPAVAANTAAITALQGNVTTLQANVTTLFDLSEVNRRGIRKANEGVAMALAMDTPQLPAGTNMGIAGGLGFYQNRLAGTASFAARVGANASFSAGVGLGFDSGEVGARAGFSAAW
;
A
#
# COMPACT_ATOMS: atom_id res chain seq x y z
N MET A 1 42.63 -18.07 30.00
CA MET A 1 42.86 -16.73 30.56
C MET A 1 41.58 -15.95 30.30
N THR A 2 40.74 -15.50 31.18
CA THR A 2 40.88 -15.09 32.57
C THR A 2 39.50 -15.18 33.23
N ARG A 3 39.47 -15.66 34.41
CA ARG A 3 38.44 -15.54 35.43
C ARG A 3 37.86 -14.12 35.53
N MET A 4 36.52 -14.05 35.66
CA MET A 4 35.79 -13.06 36.49
C MET A 4 34.32 -13.50 36.44
N THR A 5 33.55 -13.64 37.39
CA THR A 5 33.57 -13.62 38.86
C THR A 5 32.13 -14.01 39.23
N ARG A 6 32.00 -15.08 39.95
CA ARG A 6 30.76 -15.36 40.71
C ARG A 6 30.67 -14.31 41.82
N ILE A 7 29.72 -13.40 41.74
CA ILE A 7 29.11 -12.68 42.87
C ILE A 7 27.86 -12.00 42.27
N GLN A 8 26.72 -12.49 42.60
CA GLN A 8 25.43 -11.84 42.82
C GLN A 8 24.27 -12.84 42.61
N LEU A 9 24.29 -13.84 43.44
CA LEU A 9 23.09 -14.66 43.65
C LEU A 9 23.01 -14.96 45.14
N LEU A 10 22.89 -13.91 45.96
CA LEU A 10 22.64 -14.04 47.40
C LEU A 10 22.01 -12.73 47.94
N ALA A 11 20.81 -12.42 47.44
CA ALA A 11 19.98 -11.37 48.05
C ALA A 11 18.47 -11.62 47.82
N ALA A 12 18.05 -12.86 47.79
CA ALA A 12 16.62 -13.19 47.73
C ALA A 12 16.21 -14.31 48.72
N THR A 13 17.03 -14.52 49.76
CA THR A 13 16.70 -15.54 50.78
C THR A 13 16.81 -14.99 52.20
N ALA A 14 16.44 -13.73 52.41
CA ALA A 14 16.39 -13.14 53.74
C ALA A 14 15.08 -12.36 53.94
N MET A 15 13.97 -12.98 53.66
CA MET A 15 12.66 -12.60 54.22
C MET A 15 11.95 -13.86 54.68
N SER A 16 12.61 -14.60 55.48
CA SER A 16 12.02 -15.68 56.25
C SER A 16 12.04 -15.33 57.70
N ALA A 17 10.89 -15.57 58.30
CA ALA A 17 10.70 -15.71 59.72
C ALA A 17 10.69 -14.40 60.54
N ALA A 18 9.67 -13.55 60.28
CA ALA A 18 8.94 -13.11 61.47
C ALA A 18 8.04 -14.29 61.90
N VAL A 19 8.59 -15.18 62.67
CA VAL A 19 7.79 -16.14 63.41
C VAL A 19 7.01 -15.34 64.45
N PHE A 20 5.78 -14.93 64.07
CA PHE A 20 4.79 -14.63 65.09
C PHE A 20 4.47 -15.95 65.77
N TYR A 21 5.05 -16.18 66.93
CA TYR A 21 4.51 -17.11 67.91
C TYR A 21 3.13 -16.58 68.36
N ALA A 22 2.11 -16.75 67.55
CA ALA A 22 0.79 -16.95 68.10
C ALA A 22 0.87 -18.30 68.81
N ALA A 23 0.50 -18.36 70.06
CA ALA A 23 0.43 -19.63 70.79
C ALA A 23 -0.32 -20.63 69.88
N PRO A 24 0.22 -21.83 69.68
CA PRO A 24 -0.49 -22.81 68.87
C PRO A 24 -1.83 -23.08 69.54
N ALA A 25 -2.93 -22.81 68.85
CA ALA A 25 -4.14 -23.56 69.08
C ALA A 25 -3.70 -25.03 68.94
N SER A 26 -3.70 -25.81 70.05
CA SER A 26 -3.19 -27.17 70.00
C SER A 26 -4.15 -27.97 69.09
N ALA A 27 -3.70 -28.21 67.89
CA ALA A 27 -4.34 -29.15 67.02
C ALA A 27 -4.43 -30.50 67.77
N ASP A 28 -5.59 -31.04 67.95
CA ASP A 28 -5.76 -32.37 68.52
C ASP A 28 -5.05 -33.40 67.63
N PRO A 29 -3.96 -34.04 68.07
CA PRO A 29 -3.18 -34.96 67.26
C PRO A 29 -3.94 -36.25 66.94
N THR A 30 -5.19 -36.45 67.43
CA THR A 30 -5.96 -37.63 67.27
C THR A 30 -7.25 -37.49 66.43
N ALA A 31 -7.68 -36.28 66.13
CA ALA A 31 -8.81 -36.04 65.22
C ALA A 31 -8.29 -35.68 63.79
N PRO A 32 -8.81 -36.30 62.74
CA PRO A 32 -8.41 -35.98 61.38
C PRO A 32 -8.76 -34.55 60.96
N CYS A 33 -9.72 -33.91 61.62
CA CYS A 33 -10.14 -32.52 61.43
C CYS A 33 -10.74 -31.97 62.72
N ASN A 34 -10.51 -30.67 62.98
CA ASN A 34 -11.09 -29.95 64.12
C ASN A 34 -11.58 -28.56 63.71
N ASP A 35 -12.33 -27.88 64.58
CA ASP A 35 -12.67 -26.48 64.42
C ASP A 35 -11.47 -25.60 64.86
N GLY A 36 -11.08 -24.62 64.03
CA GLY A 36 -10.04 -23.63 64.41
C GLY A 36 -10.60 -22.56 65.36
N ALA A 37 -9.80 -21.48 65.59
CA ALA A 37 -10.14 -20.43 66.54
C ALA A 37 -11.30 -19.49 66.07
N GLY A 38 -11.60 -19.41 64.75
CA GLY A 38 -12.69 -18.60 64.19
C GLY A 38 -14.04 -19.34 64.21
N THR A 39 -15.13 -18.67 63.76
CA THR A 39 -16.47 -19.27 63.61
C THR A 39 -16.60 -19.98 62.26
N PHE A 40 -17.16 -21.22 62.27
CA PHE A 40 -17.33 -22.05 61.08
C PHE A 40 -16.02 -22.43 60.37
N THR A 41 -14.93 -22.64 61.11
CA THR A 41 -13.61 -23.01 60.58
C THR A 41 -13.41 -24.51 60.51
N THR A 42 -12.55 -25.01 59.61
CA THR A 42 -12.13 -26.41 59.52
C THR A 42 -10.62 -26.52 59.43
N GLU A 43 -9.98 -27.23 60.32
CA GLU A 43 -8.54 -27.51 60.33
C GLU A 43 -8.29 -29.02 60.23
N CYS A 44 -7.65 -29.50 59.17
CA CYS A 44 -7.32 -30.90 58.94
C CYS A 44 -5.85 -31.09 58.58
N GLY A 45 -5.07 -31.68 59.46
CA GLY A 45 -3.64 -31.95 59.18
C GLY A 45 -2.70 -31.49 60.31
N THR A 46 -1.46 -31.96 60.28
CA THR A 46 -0.45 -31.60 61.30
C THR A 46 -0.07 -30.14 61.15
N ASN A 47 -0.26 -29.33 62.20
CA ASN A 47 0.00 -27.91 62.23
C ASN A 47 -0.76 -27.07 61.15
N SER A 48 -1.92 -27.55 60.71
CA SER A 48 -2.82 -26.69 59.94
C SER A 48 -3.40 -25.61 60.87
N THR A 49 -3.65 -24.39 60.30
CA THR A 49 -4.24 -23.30 61.08
C THR A 49 -5.14 -22.39 60.26
N THR A 50 -6.28 -22.01 60.84
CA THR A 50 -7.16 -20.94 60.32
C THR A 50 -6.93 -19.60 61.06
N GLY A 51 -6.08 -19.58 62.09
CA GLY A 51 -5.90 -18.41 62.92
C GLY A 51 -7.21 -17.97 63.58
N ALA A 52 -7.51 -16.65 63.52
CA ALA A 52 -8.76 -16.08 64.02
C ALA A 52 -9.80 -15.80 62.90
N ALA A 53 -9.54 -16.24 61.70
CA ALA A 53 -10.42 -15.99 60.52
C ALA A 53 -11.74 -16.74 60.70
N ASN A 54 -12.86 -16.13 60.22
CA ASN A 54 -14.16 -16.77 60.22
C ASN A 54 -14.41 -17.52 58.88
N ALA A 55 -15.15 -18.65 58.93
CA ALA A 55 -15.50 -19.47 57.79
C ALA A 55 -14.27 -19.97 56.98
N ALA A 56 -13.11 -20.06 57.60
CA ALA A 56 -11.88 -20.48 56.95
C ALA A 56 -11.67 -22.01 57.01
N THR A 57 -11.00 -22.56 55.99
CA THR A 57 -10.71 -24.00 55.87
C THR A 57 -9.22 -24.23 55.63
N ALA A 58 -8.52 -24.97 56.49
CA ALA A 58 -7.13 -25.36 56.31
C ALA A 58 -6.99 -26.90 56.31
N VAL A 59 -6.61 -27.50 55.20
CA VAL A 59 -6.48 -28.94 55.03
C VAL A 59 -5.10 -29.32 54.50
N GLY A 60 -4.27 -29.94 55.31
CA GLY A 60 -2.93 -30.38 54.94
C GLY A 60 -1.89 -30.07 56.03
N GLN A 61 -0.72 -30.70 55.94
CA GLN A 61 0.36 -30.41 56.87
C GLN A 61 0.81 -28.94 56.69
N LEU A 62 0.85 -28.17 57.77
CA LEU A 62 1.21 -26.76 57.77
C LEU A 62 0.34 -25.86 56.89
N ALA A 63 -0.85 -26.31 56.51
CA ALA A 63 -1.80 -25.50 55.75
C ALA A 63 -2.28 -24.32 56.61
N THR A 64 -2.29 -23.12 56.01
CA THR A 64 -2.60 -21.87 56.72
C THR A 64 -3.68 -21.08 55.99
N ALA A 65 -4.84 -20.86 56.59
CA ALA A 65 -5.95 -20.10 56.07
C ALA A 65 -6.32 -18.97 57.03
N THR A 66 -5.70 -17.81 56.91
CA THR A 66 -5.83 -16.69 57.87
C THR A 66 -6.70 -15.53 57.33
N GLY A 67 -7.16 -15.54 56.10
CA GLY A 67 -8.16 -14.61 55.61
C GLY A 67 -9.58 -15.05 55.94
N GLU A 68 -10.53 -14.10 56.09
CA GLU A 68 -11.92 -14.41 56.28
C GLU A 68 -12.46 -15.17 55.05
N GLU A 69 -13.27 -16.23 55.29
CA GLU A 69 -13.82 -17.08 54.23
C GLU A 69 -12.75 -17.73 53.34
N SER A 70 -11.51 -17.87 53.82
CA SER A 70 -10.40 -18.38 53.04
C SER A 70 -10.30 -19.91 53.08
N THR A 71 -9.70 -20.51 52.05
CA THR A 71 -9.50 -21.96 51.92
C THR A 71 -8.05 -22.29 51.54
N ALA A 72 -7.34 -23.05 52.40
CA ALA A 72 -6.01 -23.57 52.13
C ALA A 72 -6.01 -25.10 52.14
N ILE A 73 -5.74 -25.73 50.99
CA ILE A 73 -5.74 -27.20 50.86
C ILE A 73 -4.40 -27.65 50.24
N GLY A 74 -3.61 -28.39 51.01
CA GLY A 74 -2.31 -28.93 50.60
C GLY A 74 -1.24 -28.69 51.64
N ALA A 75 -0.12 -29.44 51.58
CA ALA A 75 0.97 -29.24 52.49
C ALA A 75 1.62 -27.86 52.25
N ASP A 76 1.92 -27.10 53.32
CA ASP A 76 2.47 -25.74 53.26
C ASP A 76 1.65 -24.76 52.44
N SER A 77 0.34 -25.00 52.22
CA SER A 77 -0.54 -24.07 51.50
C SER A 77 -0.88 -22.84 52.36
N LEU A 78 -0.96 -21.65 51.75
CA LEU A 78 -1.23 -20.40 52.45
C LEU A 78 -2.36 -19.62 51.74
N ALA A 79 -3.46 -19.38 52.44
CA ALA A 79 -4.54 -18.49 52.02
C ALA A 79 -4.72 -17.38 53.08
N SER A 80 -4.14 -16.23 52.83
CA SER A 80 -4.12 -15.11 53.79
C SER A 80 -5.00 -13.93 53.39
N GLY A 81 -5.39 -13.80 52.15
CA GLY A 81 -6.39 -12.81 51.72
C GLY A 81 -7.81 -13.23 52.08
N ASP A 82 -8.73 -12.30 52.29
CA ASP A 82 -10.12 -12.57 52.53
C ASP A 82 -10.76 -13.22 51.28
N ARG A 83 -11.58 -14.23 51.46
CA ARG A 83 -12.22 -15.03 50.39
C ARG A 83 -11.18 -15.65 49.42
N SER A 84 -9.93 -15.84 49.91
CA SER A 84 -8.88 -16.42 49.08
C SER A 84 -8.90 -17.95 49.11
N THR A 85 -8.43 -18.56 48.00
CA THR A 85 -8.37 -20.02 47.86
C THR A 85 -6.98 -20.46 47.43
N ALA A 86 -6.29 -21.27 48.24
CA ALA A 86 -5.01 -21.87 47.92
C ALA A 86 -5.12 -23.40 47.93
N VAL A 87 -4.99 -24.07 46.79
CA VAL A 87 -5.08 -25.52 46.65
C VAL A 87 -3.85 -26.06 45.95
N GLY A 88 -3.06 -26.84 46.67
CA GLY A 88 -1.82 -27.43 46.15
C GLY A 88 -0.69 -27.36 47.19
N VAL A 89 0.36 -28.14 46.99
CA VAL A 89 1.53 -28.12 47.87
C VAL A 89 2.26 -26.77 47.69
N VAL A 90 2.55 -26.06 48.80
CA VAL A 90 3.20 -24.73 48.79
C VAL A 90 2.42 -23.69 47.95
N SER A 91 1.14 -23.86 47.73
CA SER A 91 0.30 -22.89 47.03
C SER A 91 0.05 -21.66 47.92
N THR A 92 0.00 -20.45 47.30
CA THR A 92 -0.06 -19.20 48.06
C THR A 92 -1.11 -18.26 47.48
N ALA A 93 -2.15 -17.91 48.23
CA ALA A 93 -3.17 -16.93 47.86
C ALA A 93 -3.18 -15.80 48.92
N LEU A 94 -2.49 -14.68 48.61
CA LEU A 94 -2.25 -13.56 49.52
C LEU A 94 -3.25 -12.42 49.38
N GLY A 95 -3.70 -12.17 48.18
CA GLY A 95 -4.66 -11.10 47.92
C GLY A 95 -6.11 -11.49 48.25
N ASP A 96 -6.92 -10.50 48.60
CA ASP A 96 -8.35 -10.70 48.77
C ASP A 96 -8.98 -11.20 47.46
N ASP A 97 -9.95 -12.09 47.56
CA ASP A 97 -10.62 -12.73 46.43
C ASP A 97 -9.66 -13.48 45.48
N SER A 98 -8.44 -13.81 45.93
CA SER A 98 -7.43 -14.46 45.10
C SER A 98 -7.59 -15.98 45.08
N THR A 99 -7.16 -16.61 43.96
CA THR A 99 -7.22 -18.07 43.79
C THR A 99 -5.90 -18.64 43.32
N ALA A 100 -5.26 -19.51 44.05
CA ALA A 100 -4.05 -20.23 43.69
C ALA A 100 -4.31 -21.74 43.65
N LEU A 101 -4.28 -22.34 42.45
CA LEU A 101 -4.59 -23.76 42.21
C LEU A 101 -3.41 -24.48 41.55
N GLY A 102 -2.67 -25.28 42.29
CA GLY A 102 -1.53 -26.06 41.81
C GLY A 102 -0.35 -26.07 42.76
N ASP A 103 0.59 -27.00 42.56
CA ASP A 103 1.85 -27.02 43.30
C ASP A 103 2.64 -25.73 43.11
N ARG A 104 3.05 -25.04 44.17
CA ARG A 104 3.75 -23.76 44.17
C ARG A 104 3.07 -22.67 43.35
N SER A 105 1.76 -22.72 43.15
CA SER A 105 1.04 -21.61 42.53
C SER A 105 0.98 -20.41 43.47
N SER A 106 1.02 -19.19 42.91
CA SER A 106 1.01 -17.96 43.71
C SER A 106 0.05 -16.92 43.14
N ALA A 107 -0.96 -16.53 43.91
CA ALA A 107 -1.87 -15.43 43.62
C ALA A 107 -1.68 -14.34 44.68
N ALA A 108 -0.84 -13.33 44.38
CA ALA A 108 -0.28 -12.44 45.38
C ALA A 108 -1.08 -11.15 45.61
N ASP A 109 -1.92 -10.73 44.66
CA ASP A 109 -2.65 -9.45 44.71
C ASP A 109 -4.17 -9.70 44.65
N VAL A 110 -4.94 -8.66 44.94
CA VAL A 110 -6.42 -8.70 44.98
C VAL A 110 -7.01 -9.20 43.65
N ASN A 111 -7.96 -10.12 43.73
CA ASN A 111 -8.62 -10.75 42.57
C ASN A 111 -7.64 -11.49 41.63
N ALA A 112 -6.44 -11.82 42.09
CA ALA A 112 -5.49 -12.57 41.29
C ALA A 112 -5.87 -14.06 41.18
N THR A 113 -5.67 -14.67 40.01
CA THR A 113 -5.95 -16.07 39.76
C THR A 113 -4.72 -16.78 39.19
N ALA A 114 -4.18 -17.76 39.91
CA ALA A 114 -3.05 -18.57 39.47
C ALA A 114 -3.46 -20.04 39.40
N VAL A 115 -3.46 -20.66 38.21
CA VAL A 115 -3.89 -22.06 38.00
C VAL A 115 -2.78 -22.84 37.30
N GLY A 116 -2.27 -23.85 37.97
CA GLY A 116 -1.21 -24.72 37.46
C GLY A 116 0.04 -24.71 38.32
N ALA A 117 0.88 -25.72 38.18
CA ALA A 117 2.10 -25.84 38.97
C ALA A 117 3.08 -24.70 38.68
N GLY A 118 3.44 -23.95 39.73
CA GLY A 118 4.33 -22.79 39.58
C GLY A 118 3.73 -21.57 38.86
N ALA A 119 2.41 -21.55 38.63
CA ALA A 119 1.76 -20.35 38.07
C ALA A 119 1.85 -19.19 39.07
N ASN A 120 2.14 -17.99 38.57
CA ASN A 120 2.33 -16.78 39.38
C ASN A 120 1.48 -15.62 38.86
N ALA A 121 0.42 -15.27 39.58
CA ALA A 121 -0.42 -14.09 39.31
C ALA A 121 -0.12 -13.04 40.40
N SER A 122 0.83 -12.17 40.16
CA SER A 122 1.27 -11.15 41.11
C SER A 122 0.72 -9.75 40.87
N GLY A 123 0.03 -9.54 39.77
CA GLY A 123 -0.66 -8.28 39.49
C GLY A 123 -2.10 -8.30 40.00
N ARG A 124 -2.64 -7.12 40.35
CA ARG A 124 -4.05 -6.98 40.74
C ARG A 124 -4.98 -7.45 39.61
N SER A 125 -5.96 -8.27 39.95
CA SER A 125 -6.92 -8.85 38.99
C SER A 125 -6.24 -9.56 37.81
N SER A 126 -5.04 -10.07 38.02
CA SER A 126 -4.29 -10.80 36.99
C SER A 126 -4.66 -12.28 36.97
N THR A 127 -4.48 -12.92 35.81
CA THR A 127 -4.74 -14.35 35.62
C THR A 127 -3.51 -15.04 35.02
N ALA A 128 -2.97 -16.02 35.75
CA ALA A 128 -1.87 -16.87 35.28
C ALA A 128 -2.36 -18.34 35.22
N ILE A 129 -2.43 -18.92 34.01
CA ILE A 129 -2.89 -20.29 33.80
C ILE A 129 -1.84 -21.09 33.03
N GLY A 130 -1.34 -22.15 33.61
CA GLY A 130 -0.36 -23.04 32.97
C GLY A 130 0.64 -23.59 33.97
N SER A 131 1.47 -24.51 33.53
CA SER A 131 2.48 -25.11 34.38
C SER A 131 3.87 -24.56 34.01
N GLY A 132 4.65 -24.15 34.99
CA GLY A 132 6.09 -23.96 34.86
C GLY A 132 6.80 -25.31 34.71
N GLY A 133 6.67 -25.97 33.57
CA GLY A 133 7.23 -27.31 33.35
C GLY A 133 8.76 -27.45 33.48
N VAL A 134 9.47 -26.34 33.63
CA VAL A 134 10.88 -26.25 34.06
C VAL A 134 11.00 -25.10 35.03
N ALA A 135 11.61 -25.33 36.16
CA ALA A 135 11.75 -24.41 37.30
C ALA A 135 12.33 -23.00 36.97
N SER A 136 12.77 -22.77 35.76
CA SER A 136 13.38 -21.53 35.30
C SER A 136 12.45 -20.59 34.52
N ARG A 137 11.23 -21.00 34.17
CA ARG A 137 10.30 -20.17 33.36
C ARG A 137 8.84 -20.41 33.73
N PRO A 138 8.37 -19.89 34.86
CA PRO A 138 6.95 -19.98 35.23
C PRO A 138 6.09 -19.14 34.29
N VAL A 139 4.79 -19.48 34.21
CA VAL A 139 3.80 -18.54 33.68
C VAL A 139 3.61 -17.43 34.72
N VAL A 140 3.79 -16.17 34.32
CA VAL A 140 3.76 -15.02 35.25
C VAL A 140 2.80 -13.96 34.71
N ALA A 141 1.77 -13.62 35.46
CA ALA A 141 0.91 -12.47 35.20
C ALA A 141 1.21 -11.38 36.27
N ALA A 142 2.22 -10.56 36.03
CA ALA A 142 2.67 -9.56 36.98
C ALA A 142 2.08 -8.15 36.72
N GLY A 143 1.59 -7.88 35.53
CA GLY A 143 0.85 -6.63 35.25
C GLY A 143 -0.56 -6.67 35.83
N GLY A 144 -1.04 -5.55 36.36
CA GLY A 144 -2.44 -5.45 36.80
C GLY A 144 -3.40 -5.74 35.64
N PHE A 145 -4.49 -6.45 35.90
CA PHE A 145 -5.49 -6.86 34.89
C PHE A 145 -4.90 -7.67 33.71
N SER A 146 -3.71 -8.23 33.87
CA SER A 146 -3.05 -9.00 32.83
C SER A 146 -3.46 -10.46 32.82
N THR A 147 -3.36 -11.11 31.67
CA THR A 147 -3.62 -12.53 31.48
C THR A 147 -2.40 -13.22 30.88
N ALA A 148 -1.89 -14.24 31.55
CA ALA A 148 -0.80 -15.09 31.09
C ALA A 148 -1.26 -16.54 31.05
N ILE A 149 -1.27 -17.19 29.87
CA ILE A 149 -1.72 -18.57 29.69
C ILE A 149 -0.68 -19.35 28.89
N GLY A 150 -0.26 -20.49 29.40
CA GLY A 150 0.69 -21.38 28.71
C GLY A 150 1.97 -21.60 29.49
N THR A 151 3.08 -21.87 28.80
CA THR A 151 4.38 -22.14 29.45
C THR A 151 5.34 -20.98 29.23
N GLY A 152 5.94 -20.47 30.32
CA GLY A 152 6.98 -19.45 30.21
C GLY A 152 6.56 -18.15 29.49
N SER A 153 5.30 -17.78 29.63
CA SER A 153 4.72 -16.58 28.95
C SER A 153 4.52 -15.44 29.98
N PRO A 154 5.55 -14.66 30.33
CA PRO A 154 5.43 -13.61 31.33
C PRO A 154 4.80 -12.33 30.78
N THR A 155 3.93 -11.69 31.60
CA THR A 155 3.62 -10.27 31.52
C THR A 155 4.37 -9.53 32.63
N ALA A 156 5.13 -8.50 32.29
CA ALA A 156 5.87 -7.74 33.28
C ALA A 156 4.95 -6.88 34.17
N ALA A 157 5.44 -6.46 35.33
CA ALA A 157 4.64 -5.68 36.30
C ALA A 157 4.08 -4.37 35.72
N GLY A 158 4.79 -3.72 34.79
CA GLY A 158 4.31 -2.53 34.09
C GLY A 158 3.33 -2.80 32.94
N ALA A 159 3.17 -4.08 32.52
CA ALA A 159 2.32 -4.47 31.39
C ALA A 159 0.84 -4.63 31.81
N THR A 160 0.22 -3.53 32.20
CA THR A 160 -1.18 -3.52 32.68
C THR A 160 -2.18 -3.85 31.55
N GLY A 161 -3.18 -4.67 31.85
CA GLY A 161 -4.23 -5.03 30.89
C GLY A 161 -3.76 -5.86 29.70
N SER A 162 -2.59 -6.45 29.78
CA SER A 162 -1.97 -7.18 28.68
C SER A 162 -2.33 -8.69 28.69
N VAL A 163 -2.12 -9.33 27.54
CA VAL A 163 -2.44 -10.74 27.33
C VAL A 163 -1.23 -11.46 26.73
N ALA A 164 -0.80 -12.56 27.36
CA ALA A 164 0.23 -13.46 26.84
C ALA A 164 -0.31 -14.89 26.83
N ILE A 165 -0.56 -15.47 25.65
CA ILE A 165 -1.14 -16.81 25.50
C ILE A 165 -0.26 -17.69 24.62
N GLY A 166 0.10 -18.87 25.12
CA GLY A 166 0.92 -19.86 24.43
C GLY A 166 2.29 -20.05 25.08
N ASP A 167 3.31 -20.44 24.32
CA ASP A 167 4.61 -20.81 24.88
C ASP A 167 5.65 -19.69 24.71
N PHE A 168 6.36 -19.36 25.78
CA PHE A 168 7.49 -18.44 25.78
C PHE A 168 7.21 -17.04 25.19
N ASN A 169 5.95 -16.59 25.22
CA ASN A 169 5.63 -15.23 24.83
C ASN A 169 6.11 -14.26 25.93
N THR A 170 6.56 -13.08 25.55
CA THR A 170 7.04 -12.05 26.47
C THR A 170 6.31 -10.74 26.24
N VAL A 171 5.66 -10.20 27.28
CA VAL A 171 5.13 -8.84 27.29
C VAL A 171 5.95 -8.02 28.27
N GLY A 172 6.73 -7.05 27.76
CA GLY A 172 7.62 -6.21 28.56
C GLY A 172 6.90 -5.17 29.42
N GLY A 173 7.61 -4.50 30.32
CA GLY A 173 7.05 -3.55 31.28
C GLY A 173 6.39 -2.31 30.69
N THR A 174 6.68 -1.95 29.45
CA THR A 174 6.02 -0.89 28.68
C THR A 174 4.84 -1.37 27.84
N GLY A 175 4.59 -2.69 27.80
CA GLY A 175 3.56 -3.34 26.98
C GLY A 175 2.17 -3.27 27.59
N SER A 176 1.70 -2.16 28.15
CA SER A 176 0.32 -2.01 28.61
C SER A 176 -0.67 -2.24 27.47
N PHE A 177 -1.76 -2.96 27.75
CA PHE A 177 -2.77 -3.35 26.77
C PHE A 177 -2.24 -4.16 25.58
N ALA A 178 -1.04 -4.73 25.73
CA ALA A 178 -0.39 -5.52 24.71
C ALA A 178 -0.95 -6.94 24.62
N VAL A 179 -0.87 -7.53 23.42
CA VAL A 179 -1.34 -8.89 23.17
C VAL A 179 -0.21 -9.70 22.50
N ALA A 180 0.17 -10.82 23.12
CA ALA A 180 1.12 -11.78 22.58
C ALA A 180 0.48 -13.18 22.55
N ILE A 181 0.19 -13.74 21.37
CA ILE A 181 -0.47 -15.05 21.23
C ILE A 181 0.33 -15.95 20.27
N GLY A 182 0.68 -17.14 20.72
CA GLY A 182 1.45 -18.11 19.95
C GLY A 182 2.71 -18.56 20.67
N ALA A 183 3.87 -18.63 20.00
CA ALA A 183 5.10 -19.04 20.63
C ALA A 183 6.23 -18.03 20.38
N PHE A 184 7.05 -17.77 21.40
CA PHE A 184 8.24 -16.91 21.33
C PHE A 184 7.98 -15.48 20.88
N ASN A 185 6.72 -15.01 20.94
CA ASN A 185 6.41 -13.62 20.57
C ASN A 185 6.91 -12.64 21.63
N THR A 186 7.31 -11.46 21.19
CA THR A 186 7.80 -10.40 22.07
C THR A 186 7.03 -9.10 21.80
N VAL A 187 6.41 -8.52 22.83
CA VAL A 187 5.75 -7.21 22.76
C VAL A 187 6.31 -6.32 23.86
N ASN A 188 7.05 -5.29 23.47
CA ASN A 188 7.63 -4.31 24.39
C ASN A 188 6.99 -2.93 24.29
N ALA A 189 5.86 -2.81 23.61
CA ALA A 189 5.19 -1.55 23.31
C ALA A 189 3.75 -1.54 23.81
N THR A 190 3.26 -0.34 24.16
CA THR A 190 1.86 -0.12 24.55
C THR A 190 0.93 -0.45 23.40
N SER A 191 -0.18 -1.14 23.68
CA SER A 191 -1.19 -1.57 22.71
C SER A 191 -0.64 -2.42 21.56
N GLY A 192 0.58 -2.94 21.70
CA GLY A 192 1.21 -3.78 20.68
C GLY A 192 0.55 -5.15 20.56
N ILE A 193 0.45 -5.67 19.35
CA ILE A 193 -0.14 -6.99 19.07
C ILE A 193 0.89 -7.87 18.34
N ALA A 194 1.27 -8.99 18.94
CA ALA A 194 2.10 -10.01 18.30
C ALA A 194 1.36 -11.35 18.26
N LEU A 195 1.07 -11.88 17.07
CA LEU A 195 0.44 -13.17 16.87
C LEU A 195 1.29 -14.04 15.94
N GLY A 196 1.72 -15.19 16.43
CA GLY A 196 2.45 -16.14 15.60
C GLY A 196 3.55 -16.87 16.34
N ASN A 197 4.64 -17.14 15.64
CA ASN A 197 5.86 -17.68 16.22
C ASN A 197 6.98 -16.67 16.02
N SER A 198 7.61 -16.21 17.11
CA SER A 198 8.68 -15.21 17.08
C SER A 198 8.28 -13.85 16.48
N ALA A 199 6.99 -13.51 16.49
CA ALA A 199 6.53 -12.19 16.09
C ALA A 199 7.00 -11.14 17.13
N THR A 200 7.45 -9.98 16.66
CA THR A 200 8.08 -8.98 17.52
C THR A 200 7.46 -7.59 17.30
N VAL A 201 7.00 -6.97 18.38
CA VAL A 201 6.66 -5.54 18.45
C VAL A 201 7.69 -4.89 19.37
N THR A 202 8.51 -4.00 18.82
CA THR A 202 9.68 -3.47 19.53
C THR A 202 9.31 -2.37 20.53
N LEU A 203 10.26 -1.99 21.35
CA LEU A 203 10.14 -0.85 22.26
C LEU A 203 9.98 0.45 21.45
N GLY A 204 8.94 1.25 21.76
CA GLY A 204 8.62 2.47 21.03
C GLY A 204 7.52 2.29 19.97
N SER A 205 7.25 1.06 19.52
CA SER A 205 6.23 0.75 18.53
C SER A 205 4.80 0.79 19.11
N THR A 206 4.37 1.95 19.62
CA THR A 206 3.01 2.12 20.14
C THR A 206 1.98 1.75 19.06
N ASP A 207 0.97 0.96 19.42
CA ASP A 207 -0.06 0.44 18.51
C ASP A 207 0.49 -0.43 17.36
N GLY A 208 1.73 -0.95 17.51
CA GLY A 208 2.35 -1.82 16.52
C GLY A 208 1.68 -3.19 16.43
N ILE A 209 1.54 -3.72 15.22
CA ILE A 209 0.91 -5.02 14.97
C ILE A 209 1.88 -5.91 14.20
N ALA A 210 2.28 -7.05 14.79
CA ALA A 210 3.11 -8.07 14.14
C ALA A 210 2.37 -9.41 14.13
N ILE A 211 1.91 -9.86 12.97
CA ILE A 211 1.16 -11.11 12.81
C ILE A 211 1.85 -12.01 11.78
N GLY A 212 2.33 -13.15 12.22
CA GLY A 212 3.01 -14.13 11.39
C GLY A 212 4.31 -14.64 12.01
N THR A 213 4.89 -15.67 11.41
CA THR A 213 6.19 -16.19 11.87
C THR A 213 7.29 -15.16 11.60
N ALA A 214 7.98 -14.74 12.65
CA ALA A 214 9.04 -13.75 12.61
C ALA A 214 8.63 -12.42 11.94
N ALA A 215 7.35 -12.01 12.08
CA ALA A 215 6.90 -10.68 11.70
C ALA A 215 7.45 -9.62 12.65
N ILE A 216 7.83 -8.45 12.14
CA ILE A 216 8.46 -7.38 12.92
C ILE A 216 7.73 -6.06 12.70
N ALA A 217 7.20 -5.46 13.78
CA ALA A 217 6.70 -4.09 13.82
C ALA A 217 7.61 -3.28 14.76
N SER A 218 8.39 -2.34 14.20
CA SER A 218 9.47 -1.70 14.96
C SER A 218 9.21 -0.27 15.39
N ASP A 219 8.19 0.40 14.83
CA ASP A 219 7.91 1.80 15.15
C ASP A 219 6.42 2.06 15.31
N SER A 220 6.03 3.28 15.73
CA SER A 220 4.64 3.61 16.07
C SER A 220 3.66 3.38 14.93
N GLY A 221 2.56 2.72 15.21
CA GLY A 221 1.53 2.40 14.23
C GLY A 221 1.97 1.46 13.11
N ALA A 222 3.14 0.82 13.25
CA ALA A 222 3.66 -0.13 12.26
C ALA A 222 2.80 -1.42 12.23
N VAL A 223 2.47 -1.89 11.04
CA VAL A 223 1.69 -3.11 10.83
C VAL A 223 2.46 -4.08 9.95
N ALA A 224 2.87 -5.21 10.51
CA ALA A 224 3.54 -6.29 9.80
C ALA A 224 2.66 -7.55 9.83
N LEU A 225 2.13 -7.95 8.69
CA LEU A 225 1.25 -9.11 8.55
C LEU A 225 1.78 -10.08 7.49
N GLY A 226 2.36 -11.16 7.94
CA GLY A 226 2.92 -12.21 7.10
C GLY A 226 4.17 -12.84 7.71
N ARG A 227 4.58 -13.97 7.18
CA ARG A 227 5.85 -14.61 7.58
C ARG A 227 7.02 -13.71 7.15
N LEU A 228 7.86 -13.33 8.11
CA LEU A 228 9.00 -12.44 7.86
C LEU A 228 8.59 -11.08 7.26
N ALA A 229 7.37 -10.60 7.56
CA ALA A 229 6.96 -9.25 7.20
C ALA A 229 7.68 -8.23 8.10
N GLU A 230 8.18 -7.15 7.54
CA GLU A 230 8.91 -6.10 8.24
C GLU A 230 8.30 -4.72 8.03
N ALA A 231 7.85 -4.08 9.10
CA ALA A 231 7.39 -2.69 9.14
C ALA A 231 8.26 -1.94 10.16
N THR A 232 9.24 -1.14 9.71
CA THR A 232 10.35 -0.68 10.55
C THR A 232 10.36 0.81 10.86
N GLN A 233 9.41 1.56 10.35
CA GLN A 233 9.26 3.00 10.59
C GLN A 233 7.81 3.33 10.96
N ASP A 234 7.57 4.59 11.40
CA ASP A 234 6.24 5.08 11.76
C ASP A 234 5.21 4.84 10.66
N PHE A 235 4.05 4.32 11.06
CA PHE A 235 2.89 4.06 10.21
C PHE A 235 3.15 3.18 8.98
N ASN A 236 4.22 2.41 9.02
CA ASN A 236 4.53 1.46 7.96
C ASN A 236 3.52 0.31 7.93
N VAL A 237 3.18 -0.13 6.73
CA VAL A 237 2.34 -1.31 6.53
C VAL A 237 3.07 -2.31 5.64
N ALA A 238 3.40 -3.47 6.19
CA ALA A 238 3.97 -4.61 5.47
C ALA A 238 2.98 -5.78 5.50
N LEU A 239 2.37 -6.08 4.37
CA LEU A 239 1.34 -7.10 4.24
C LEU A 239 1.73 -8.15 3.21
N GLY A 240 2.15 -9.32 3.66
CA GLY A 240 2.57 -10.43 2.83
C GLY A 240 3.81 -11.14 3.38
N ALA A 241 4.06 -12.35 2.93
CA ALA A 241 5.29 -13.04 3.30
C ALA A 241 6.51 -12.34 2.71
N LEU A 242 7.53 -12.06 3.55
CA LEU A 242 8.74 -11.35 3.14
C LEU A 242 8.47 -9.89 2.66
N SER A 243 7.28 -9.33 2.94
CA SER A 243 7.03 -7.92 2.62
C SER A 243 7.86 -7.02 3.52
N SER A 244 8.42 -5.96 2.95
CA SER A 244 9.30 -5.04 3.66
C SER A 244 8.88 -3.58 3.42
N ALA A 245 8.47 -2.88 4.46
CA ALA A 245 8.15 -1.46 4.48
C ALA A 245 9.17 -0.76 5.39
N THR A 246 10.19 -0.12 4.80
CA THR A 246 11.32 0.48 5.52
C THR A 246 11.44 1.99 5.32
N GLY A 247 10.75 2.57 4.35
CA GLY A 247 10.61 4.02 4.24
C GLY A 247 9.58 4.56 5.24
N VAL A 248 9.78 5.76 5.76
CA VAL A 248 8.78 6.42 6.63
C VAL A 248 7.41 6.47 5.94
N GLU A 249 6.35 6.09 6.64
CA GLU A 249 4.96 6.07 6.12
C GLU A 249 4.81 5.24 4.84
N SER A 250 5.61 4.19 4.67
CA SER A 250 5.59 3.37 3.47
C SER A 250 4.64 2.18 3.59
N VAL A 251 4.17 1.69 2.44
CA VAL A 251 3.22 0.58 2.35
C VAL A 251 3.73 -0.48 1.39
N SER A 252 3.90 -1.70 1.89
CA SER A 252 4.36 -2.86 1.14
C SER A 252 3.32 -3.98 1.23
N VAL A 253 2.68 -4.32 0.11
CA VAL A 253 1.61 -5.33 0.05
C VAL A 253 1.92 -6.37 -1.02
N GLY A 254 2.18 -7.59 -0.61
CA GLY A 254 2.49 -8.71 -1.51
C GLY A 254 3.67 -9.53 -1.01
N GLY A 255 3.83 -10.73 -1.55
CA GLY A 255 5.00 -11.56 -1.23
C GLY A 255 6.29 -10.92 -1.76
N ASP A 256 7.30 -10.78 -0.90
CA ASP A 256 8.60 -10.20 -1.26
C ASP A 256 8.50 -8.77 -1.87
N SER A 257 7.46 -8.02 -1.49
CA SER A 257 7.30 -6.63 -1.90
C SER A 257 8.15 -5.71 -1.03
N GLN A 258 8.66 -4.61 -1.60
CA GLN A 258 9.59 -3.70 -0.95
C GLN A 258 9.17 -2.24 -1.13
N ALA A 259 8.87 -1.54 -0.06
CA ALA A 259 8.61 -0.10 -0.03
C ALA A 259 9.70 0.60 0.79
N ILE A 260 10.76 1.04 0.12
CA ILE A 260 11.99 1.57 0.73
C ILE A 260 11.97 3.10 0.78
N GLY A 261 11.40 3.74 -0.22
CA GLY A 261 11.28 5.20 -0.25
C GLY A 261 10.33 5.72 0.82
N ALA A 262 10.60 6.91 1.37
CA ALA A 262 9.64 7.57 2.26
C ALA A 262 8.31 7.80 1.52
N GLN A 263 7.19 7.50 2.16
CA GLN A 263 5.83 7.62 1.63
C GLN A 263 5.64 6.83 0.32
N SER A 264 6.40 5.76 0.16
CA SER A 264 6.30 4.90 -1.02
C SER A 264 5.28 3.78 -0.85
N THR A 265 4.74 3.31 -1.95
CA THR A 265 3.75 2.24 -1.97
C THR A 265 4.15 1.15 -2.95
N ALA A 266 4.36 -0.07 -2.46
CA ALA A 266 4.64 -1.26 -3.28
C ALA A 266 3.52 -2.29 -3.12
N VAL A 267 2.78 -2.58 -4.19
CA VAL A 267 1.67 -3.54 -4.17
C VAL A 267 1.83 -4.55 -5.28
N GLY A 268 2.07 -5.79 -4.91
CA GLY A 268 2.26 -6.90 -5.83
C GLY A 268 3.44 -7.80 -5.40
N THR A 269 3.45 -9.02 -5.89
CA THR A 269 4.58 -9.93 -5.61
C THR A 269 5.87 -9.38 -6.22
N VAL A 270 6.91 -9.24 -5.40
CA VAL A 270 8.21 -8.67 -5.82
C VAL A 270 8.08 -7.23 -6.37
N ALA A 271 7.04 -6.49 -5.96
CA ALA A 271 6.91 -5.08 -6.29
C ALA A 271 7.94 -4.26 -5.50
N SER A 272 8.55 -3.26 -6.13
CA SER A 272 9.60 -2.45 -5.50
C SER A 272 9.35 -0.95 -5.71
N ALA A 273 9.17 -0.20 -4.62
CA ALA A 273 9.01 1.24 -4.59
C ALA A 273 10.16 1.87 -3.80
N ASN A 274 11.28 2.17 -4.49
CA ASN A 274 12.51 2.63 -3.85
C ASN A 274 12.64 4.16 -3.80
N GLY A 275 11.99 4.86 -4.71
CA GLY A 275 11.97 6.33 -4.71
C GLY A 275 11.06 6.89 -3.61
N ALA A 276 11.42 8.02 -3.02
CA ALA A 276 10.49 8.74 -2.15
C ALA A 276 9.21 9.12 -2.93
N LEU A 277 8.05 8.98 -2.29
CA LEU A 277 6.73 9.25 -2.91
C LEU A 277 6.43 8.34 -4.12
N SER A 278 7.18 7.26 -4.31
CA SER A 278 6.99 6.38 -5.47
C SER A 278 5.90 5.35 -5.25
N SER A 279 5.29 4.90 -6.35
CA SER A 279 4.20 3.95 -6.34
C SER A 279 4.43 2.82 -7.34
N ALA A 280 4.53 1.57 -6.87
CA ALA A 280 4.72 0.38 -7.69
C ALA A 280 3.54 -0.59 -7.51
N PHE A 281 2.72 -0.77 -8.54
CA PHE A 281 1.56 -1.64 -8.53
C PHE A 281 1.66 -2.72 -9.59
N GLY A 282 1.83 -3.96 -9.18
CA GLY A 282 1.89 -5.10 -10.08
C GLY A 282 3.01 -6.09 -9.73
N ASN A 283 2.94 -7.28 -10.28
CA ASN A 283 3.99 -8.27 -10.11
C ASN A 283 5.31 -7.77 -10.72
N ARG A 284 6.38 -7.73 -9.90
CA ARG A 284 7.70 -7.23 -10.31
C ARG A 284 7.66 -5.80 -10.88
N SER A 285 6.70 -4.98 -10.48
CA SER A 285 6.72 -3.56 -10.80
C SER A 285 7.84 -2.86 -10.05
N SER A 286 8.46 -1.85 -10.66
CA SER A 286 9.59 -1.13 -10.05
C SER A 286 9.47 0.37 -10.23
N ALA A 287 9.34 1.11 -9.15
CA ALA A 287 9.30 2.56 -9.10
C ALA A 287 10.51 3.07 -8.30
N THR A 288 11.62 3.40 -9.00
CA THR A 288 12.88 3.78 -8.37
C THR A 288 13.15 5.28 -8.36
N GLY A 289 12.53 6.02 -9.26
CA GLY A 289 12.61 7.48 -9.27
C GLY A 289 11.79 8.10 -8.15
N ALA A 290 12.22 9.25 -7.61
CA ALA A 290 11.39 10.02 -6.69
C ALA A 290 10.07 10.42 -7.36
N ALA A 291 8.95 10.29 -6.67
CA ALA A 291 7.60 10.54 -7.18
C ALA A 291 7.25 9.74 -8.45
N SER A 292 7.95 8.63 -8.72
CA SER A 292 7.68 7.80 -9.89
C SER A 292 6.50 6.84 -9.65
N THR A 293 5.83 6.50 -10.74
CA THR A 293 4.70 5.56 -10.73
C THR A 293 4.96 4.42 -11.71
N ALA A 294 4.83 3.19 -11.25
CA ALA A 294 4.91 1.97 -12.07
C ALA A 294 3.68 1.10 -11.85
N VAL A 295 2.81 0.97 -12.84
CA VAL A 295 1.55 0.23 -12.77
C VAL A 295 1.48 -0.84 -13.86
N GLY A 296 1.49 -2.09 -13.46
CA GLY A 296 1.46 -3.24 -14.37
C GLY A 296 2.56 -4.24 -14.06
N ALA A 297 2.42 -5.46 -14.52
CA ALA A 297 3.46 -6.47 -14.36
C ALA A 297 4.74 -6.03 -15.10
N LEU A 298 5.89 -6.11 -14.41
CA LEU A 298 7.20 -5.72 -14.95
C LEU A 298 7.30 -4.24 -15.38
N SER A 299 6.34 -3.38 -15.00
CA SER A 299 6.42 -1.94 -15.29
C SER A 299 7.57 -1.29 -14.52
N ARG A 300 8.24 -0.31 -15.14
CA ARG A 300 9.42 0.33 -14.57
C ARG A 300 9.35 1.85 -14.70
N GLY A 301 9.20 2.54 -13.58
CA GLY A 301 9.30 4.00 -13.44
C GLY A 301 10.65 4.35 -12.80
N LEU A 302 11.69 4.59 -13.62
CA LEU A 302 13.05 4.73 -13.16
C LEU A 302 13.46 6.18 -12.92
N GLY A 303 12.97 7.09 -13.75
CA GLY A 303 13.25 8.52 -13.63
C GLY A 303 12.42 9.21 -12.55
N ALA A 304 12.89 10.32 -12.00
CA ALA A 304 12.10 11.17 -11.13
C ALA A 304 10.83 11.67 -11.85
N GLU A 305 9.70 11.66 -11.14
CA GLU A 305 8.39 12.09 -11.68
C GLU A 305 7.96 11.32 -12.94
N SER A 306 8.50 10.10 -13.11
CA SER A 306 8.17 9.26 -14.27
C SER A 306 6.91 8.41 -14.03
N VAL A 307 6.17 8.13 -15.10
CA VAL A 307 4.94 7.33 -15.08
C VAL A 307 5.06 6.20 -16.08
N ALA A 308 5.06 4.94 -15.60
CA ALA A 308 5.04 3.74 -16.42
C ALA A 308 3.74 2.95 -16.13
N VAL A 309 2.84 2.87 -17.09
CA VAL A 309 1.55 2.18 -16.95
C VAL A 309 1.37 1.15 -18.07
N GLY A 310 1.29 -0.11 -17.71
CA GLY A 310 1.16 -1.22 -18.63
C GLY A 310 2.18 -2.32 -18.35
N ALA A 311 1.90 -3.52 -18.81
CA ALA A 311 2.85 -4.62 -18.64
C ALA A 311 4.14 -4.32 -19.42
N ASP A 312 5.28 -4.51 -18.73
CA ASP A 312 6.62 -4.27 -19.29
C ASP A 312 6.84 -2.84 -19.85
N SER A 313 6.07 -1.86 -19.33
CA SER A 313 6.26 -0.45 -19.69
C SER A 313 7.51 0.12 -19.02
N LEU A 314 8.23 1.00 -19.70
CA LEU A 314 9.48 1.62 -19.22
C LEU A 314 9.44 3.13 -19.35
N ALA A 315 9.49 3.84 -18.24
CA ALA A 315 9.69 5.27 -18.12
C ALA A 315 11.07 5.52 -17.47
N GLN A 316 12.11 5.76 -18.29
CA GLN A 316 13.50 5.68 -17.85
C GLN A 316 14.04 7.01 -17.33
N ALA A 317 13.80 8.09 -18.02
CA ALA A 317 14.33 9.40 -17.65
C ALA A 317 13.34 10.22 -16.79
N ALA A 318 13.80 11.37 -16.30
CA ALA A 318 12.94 12.26 -15.50
C ALA A 318 11.78 12.83 -16.32
N ASN A 319 10.62 12.97 -15.67
CA ASN A 319 9.40 13.54 -16.27
C ASN A 319 8.90 12.77 -17.51
N THR A 320 9.19 11.45 -17.58
CA THR A 320 8.75 10.62 -18.71
C THR A 320 7.41 9.96 -18.44
N THR A 321 6.65 9.74 -19.51
CA THR A 321 5.37 9.02 -19.45
C THR A 321 5.36 7.86 -20.45
N ALA A 322 5.26 6.64 -19.98
CA ALA A 322 5.13 5.43 -20.81
C ALA A 322 3.82 4.71 -20.46
N VAL A 323 2.82 4.75 -21.33
CA VAL A 323 1.51 4.15 -21.11
C VAL A 323 1.18 3.18 -22.23
N GLY A 324 1.08 1.91 -21.90
CA GLY A 324 0.81 0.83 -22.85
C GLY A 324 1.70 -0.39 -22.58
N THR A 325 1.29 -1.54 -23.05
CA THR A 325 2.12 -2.75 -22.96
C THR A 325 3.41 -2.55 -23.76
N VAL A 326 4.56 -2.74 -23.10
CA VAL A 326 5.90 -2.55 -23.70
C VAL A 326 6.11 -1.12 -24.24
N ALA A 327 5.37 -0.13 -23.73
CA ALA A 327 5.63 1.27 -24.06
C ALA A 327 6.96 1.74 -23.45
N THR A 328 7.74 2.50 -24.19
CA THR A 328 9.09 2.89 -23.79
C THR A 328 9.30 4.39 -23.94
N ALA A 329 9.56 5.10 -22.85
CA ALA A 329 9.91 6.52 -22.83
C ALA A 329 11.30 6.69 -22.20
N LEU A 330 12.31 6.98 -23.04
CA LEU A 330 13.73 6.99 -22.63
C LEU A 330 14.29 8.39 -22.45
N GLY A 331 13.88 9.34 -23.30
CA GLY A 331 14.37 10.72 -23.26
C GLY A 331 13.71 11.54 -22.14
N VAL A 332 14.41 12.51 -21.59
CA VAL A 332 13.85 13.43 -20.59
C VAL A 332 12.59 14.12 -21.14
N ARG A 333 11.52 14.19 -20.34
CA ARG A 333 10.24 14.77 -20.74
C ARG A 333 9.56 14.09 -21.93
N SER A 334 9.99 12.87 -22.29
CA SER A 334 9.38 12.12 -23.40
C SER A 334 8.07 11.46 -23.01
N THR A 335 7.20 11.25 -23.99
CA THR A 335 5.88 10.61 -23.80
C THR A 335 5.67 9.49 -24.82
N ALA A 336 5.47 8.27 -24.37
CA ALA A 336 5.11 7.11 -25.18
C ALA A 336 3.72 6.58 -24.77
N LEU A 337 2.74 6.68 -25.63
CA LEU A 337 1.35 6.30 -25.38
C LEU A 337 0.87 5.31 -26.44
N GLY A 338 0.77 4.04 -26.08
CA GLY A 338 0.31 2.97 -26.95
C GLY A 338 1.09 1.66 -26.76
N ASN A 339 0.55 0.57 -27.24
CA ASN A 339 1.27 -0.71 -27.24
C ASN A 339 2.56 -0.60 -28.06
N ARG A 340 3.71 -0.87 -27.43
CA ARG A 340 5.05 -0.75 -28.05
C ARG A 340 5.33 0.65 -28.65
N ALA A 341 4.71 1.70 -28.13
CA ALA A 341 5.10 3.06 -28.47
C ALA A 341 6.50 3.34 -27.92
N SER A 342 7.34 4.02 -28.71
CA SER A 342 8.71 4.33 -28.32
C SER A 342 9.03 5.82 -28.51
N ALA A 343 9.35 6.51 -27.42
CA ALA A 343 9.83 7.88 -27.41
C ALA A 343 11.23 7.91 -26.80
N SER A 344 12.27 7.96 -27.64
CA SER A 344 13.63 7.66 -27.19
C SER A 344 14.51 8.88 -26.98
N ASP A 345 14.16 10.06 -27.48
CA ASP A 345 14.94 11.26 -27.32
C ASP A 345 14.20 12.31 -26.45
N GLU A 346 14.90 13.37 -26.07
CA GLU A 346 14.37 14.44 -25.23
C GLU A 346 13.14 15.10 -25.89
N GLU A 347 12.09 15.29 -25.07
CA GLU A 347 10.80 15.87 -25.49
C GLU A 347 10.13 15.15 -26.67
N ALA A 348 10.52 13.91 -26.93
CA ALA A 348 9.91 13.11 -27.97
C ALA A 348 8.50 12.63 -27.55
N VAL A 349 7.55 12.66 -28.47
CA VAL A 349 6.15 12.24 -28.25
C VAL A 349 5.77 11.16 -29.24
N ALA A 350 5.48 9.94 -28.76
CA ALA A 350 5.03 8.80 -29.55
C ALA A 350 3.63 8.37 -29.09
N VAL A 351 2.60 8.55 -29.92
CA VAL A 351 1.21 8.21 -29.61
C VAL A 351 0.65 7.27 -30.66
N GLY A 352 0.34 6.06 -30.28
CA GLY A 352 -0.19 5.02 -31.14
C GLY A 352 0.55 3.69 -31.00
N ALA A 353 -0.09 2.60 -31.39
CA ALA A 353 0.57 1.31 -31.36
C ALA A 353 1.77 1.29 -32.32
N LEU A 354 2.94 0.84 -31.82
CA LEU A 354 4.19 0.78 -32.61
C LEU A 354 4.61 2.14 -33.17
N SER A 355 4.20 3.26 -32.55
CA SER A 355 4.69 4.59 -32.93
C SER A 355 6.12 4.79 -32.43
N GLU A 356 6.96 5.45 -33.24
CA GLU A 356 8.36 5.70 -32.92
C GLU A 356 8.70 7.19 -33.08
N ALA A 357 9.08 7.85 -31.99
CA ALA A 357 9.60 9.20 -31.96
C ALA A 357 11.05 9.15 -31.45
N THR A 358 12.00 9.13 -32.37
CA THR A 358 13.43 8.93 -32.06
C THR A 358 14.27 10.16 -32.31
N GLY A 359 13.70 11.21 -32.86
CA GLY A 359 14.39 12.50 -33.03
C GLY A 359 14.17 13.43 -31.85
N PHE A 360 15.15 14.27 -31.52
CA PHE A 360 15.03 15.32 -30.53
C PHE A 360 13.83 16.24 -30.86
N HIS A 361 12.93 16.48 -29.89
CA HIS A 361 11.68 17.23 -30.07
C HIS A 361 10.73 16.66 -31.15
N SER A 362 10.81 15.37 -31.45
CA SER A 362 9.98 14.76 -32.48
C SER A 362 8.59 14.34 -31.97
N THR A 363 7.61 14.34 -32.86
CA THR A 363 6.25 13.93 -32.56
C THR A 363 5.76 12.88 -33.55
N ALA A 364 5.42 11.70 -33.08
CA ALA A 364 4.86 10.61 -33.88
C ALA A 364 3.46 10.23 -33.36
N VAL A 365 2.42 10.58 -34.10
CA VAL A 365 1.02 10.29 -33.76
C VAL A 365 0.37 9.41 -34.83
N GLY A 366 0.03 8.20 -34.45
CA GLY A 366 -0.59 7.21 -35.34
C GLY A 366 0.04 5.83 -35.16
N GLY A 367 -0.69 4.79 -35.50
CA GLY A 367 -0.13 3.44 -35.48
C GLY A 367 1.04 3.32 -36.46
N GLN A 368 2.19 2.81 -35.99
CA GLN A 368 3.40 2.65 -36.82
C GLN A 368 3.92 3.98 -37.44
N ALA A 369 3.56 5.12 -36.83
CA ALA A 369 4.11 6.42 -37.25
C ALA A 369 5.58 6.55 -36.80
N ILE A 370 6.46 7.06 -37.66
CA ILE A 370 7.88 7.19 -37.39
C ILE A 370 8.34 8.65 -37.56
N ALA A 371 8.79 9.28 -36.48
CA ALA A 371 9.38 10.62 -36.48
C ALA A 371 10.83 10.53 -36.00
N SER A 372 11.79 10.37 -36.93
CA SER A 372 13.19 10.16 -36.57
C SER A 372 14.08 11.38 -36.80
N GLY A 373 13.61 12.39 -37.53
CA GLY A 373 14.35 13.65 -37.70
C GLY A 373 14.23 14.57 -36.48
N ILE A 374 15.22 15.42 -36.25
CA ILE A 374 15.15 16.49 -35.25
C ILE A 374 13.96 17.41 -35.56
N GLY A 375 13.06 17.61 -34.60
CA GLY A 375 11.85 18.40 -34.79
C GLY A 375 10.87 17.83 -35.80
N ALA A 376 10.99 16.54 -36.16
CA ALA A 376 10.09 15.90 -37.12
C ALA A 376 8.70 15.65 -36.53
N GLN A 377 7.67 15.79 -37.38
CA GLN A 377 6.27 15.59 -36.95
C GLN A 377 5.57 14.63 -37.90
N THR A 378 4.92 13.61 -37.31
CA THR A 378 4.09 12.67 -38.07
C THR A 378 2.69 12.56 -37.46
N PHE A 379 1.67 12.60 -38.33
CA PHE A 379 0.27 12.35 -37.96
C PHE A 379 -0.38 11.42 -38.98
N GLY A 380 -0.59 10.17 -38.61
CA GLY A 380 -1.25 9.19 -39.46
C GLY A 380 -0.65 7.80 -39.36
N TRP A 381 -1.41 6.79 -39.76
CA TRP A 381 -0.96 5.42 -39.80
C TRP A 381 0.21 5.25 -40.79
N GLN A 382 1.34 4.72 -40.29
CA GLN A 382 2.57 4.52 -41.08
C GLN A 382 3.13 5.83 -41.71
N ALA A 383 2.79 6.98 -41.15
CA ALA A 383 3.43 8.23 -41.59
C ALA A 383 4.91 8.24 -41.16
N THR A 384 5.78 8.75 -42.04
CA THR A 384 7.24 8.78 -41.79
C THR A 384 7.80 10.16 -42.01
N ALA A 385 8.41 10.75 -40.98
CA ALA A 385 9.19 11.99 -41.07
C ALA A 385 10.62 11.74 -40.57
N SER A 386 11.54 11.49 -41.47
CA SER A 386 12.95 11.23 -41.15
C SER A 386 13.87 12.42 -41.34
N GLY A 387 13.44 13.45 -42.09
CA GLY A 387 14.20 14.68 -42.25
C GLY A 387 14.13 15.59 -41.01
N THR A 388 15.17 16.38 -40.80
CA THR A 388 15.15 17.47 -39.79
C THR A 388 14.03 18.45 -40.12
N ARG A 389 13.18 18.77 -39.14
CA ARG A 389 12.01 19.65 -39.27
C ARG A 389 11.02 19.19 -40.36
N ALA A 390 10.98 17.88 -40.64
CA ALA A 390 10.07 17.30 -41.60
C ALA A 390 8.67 17.10 -41.00
N THR A 391 7.64 17.32 -41.81
CA THR A 391 6.24 17.14 -41.43
C THR A 391 5.55 16.16 -42.37
N ALA A 392 5.05 15.04 -41.85
CA ALA A 392 4.30 14.03 -42.59
C ALA A 392 2.90 13.82 -41.98
N ILE A 393 1.85 14.25 -42.66
CA ILE A 393 0.46 14.17 -42.20
C ILE A 393 -0.37 13.39 -43.21
N GLY A 394 -0.93 12.28 -42.77
CA GLY A 394 -1.74 11.40 -43.60
C GLY A 394 -1.26 9.95 -43.49
N ARG A 395 -2.12 9.01 -43.86
CA ARG A 395 -1.78 7.59 -43.94
C ARG A 395 -0.62 7.38 -44.91
N GLN A 396 0.48 6.76 -44.45
CA GLN A 396 1.65 6.48 -45.29
C GLN A 396 2.31 7.74 -45.90
N ALA A 397 2.07 8.94 -45.35
CA ALA A 397 2.76 10.15 -45.77
C ALA A 397 4.25 10.04 -45.48
N GLN A 398 5.10 10.51 -46.38
CA GLN A 398 6.56 10.42 -46.27
C GLN A 398 7.23 11.79 -46.47
N ALA A 399 7.89 12.26 -45.42
CA ALA A 399 8.69 13.48 -45.42
C ALA A 399 10.14 13.13 -45.00
N THR A 400 10.97 12.75 -45.97
CA THR A 400 12.24 12.07 -45.66
C THR A 400 13.49 12.94 -45.71
N ALA A 401 13.40 14.15 -46.21
CA ALA A 401 14.51 15.09 -46.25
C ALA A 401 14.26 16.31 -45.35
N THR A 402 15.32 17.12 -45.15
CA THR A 402 15.26 18.33 -44.32
C THR A 402 14.20 19.32 -44.82
N GLU A 403 13.41 19.86 -43.87
CA GLU A 403 12.38 20.90 -44.11
C GLU A 403 11.30 20.48 -45.13
N THR A 404 10.98 19.20 -45.17
CA THR A 404 9.95 18.68 -46.06
C THR A 404 8.56 18.66 -45.42
N THR A 405 7.54 18.86 -46.24
CA THR A 405 6.13 18.75 -45.84
C THR A 405 5.39 17.78 -46.76
N ALA A 406 4.87 16.67 -46.23
CA ALA A 406 4.02 15.73 -46.94
C ALA A 406 2.65 15.70 -46.25
N LEU A 407 1.62 16.22 -46.89
CA LEU A 407 0.26 16.27 -46.36
C LEU A 407 -0.70 15.57 -47.32
N GLY A 408 -1.20 14.46 -46.91
CA GLY A 408 -2.16 13.63 -47.63
C GLY A 408 -1.87 12.13 -47.56
N ASP A 409 -2.86 11.32 -47.86
CA ASP A 409 -2.68 9.87 -47.95
C ASP A 409 -1.61 9.54 -49.03
N ASN A 410 -0.58 8.83 -48.62
CA ASN A 410 0.55 8.45 -49.48
C ASN A 410 1.26 9.66 -50.16
N ALA A 411 1.19 10.86 -49.57
CA ALA A 411 1.94 12.00 -50.02
C ALA A 411 3.45 11.80 -49.76
N ARG A 412 4.33 12.24 -50.68
CA ARG A 412 5.75 11.98 -50.62
C ARG A 412 6.55 13.27 -50.92
N ALA A 413 7.27 13.75 -49.91
CA ALA A 413 8.22 14.85 -50.03
C ALA A 413 9.61 14.31 -49.67
N THR A 414 10.47 14.02 -50.66
CA THR A 414 11.68 13.23 -50.48
C THR A 414 12.99 13.98 -50.67
N ALA A 415 12.91 15.23 -51.06
CA ALA A 415 14.11 16.09 -51.23
C ALA A 415 13.99 17.36 -50.38
N ALA A 416 15.13 17.98 -50.05
CA ALA A 416 15.17 19.15 -49.17
C ALA A 416 14.20 20.28 -49.60
N ASN A 417 13.49 20.86 -48.63
CA ASN A 417 12.49 21.92 -48.82
C ASN A 417 11.32 21.53 -49.74
N ALA A 418 11.09 20.24 -49.98
CA ALA A 418 10.00 19.80 -50.84
C ALA A 418 8.66 19.80 -50.08
N THR A 419 7.60 20.17 -50.80
CA THR A 419 6.23 20.18 -50.27
C THR A 419 5.31 19.33 -51.16
N ALA A 420 4.70 18.30 -50.63
CA ALA A 420 3.69 17.43 -51.28
C ALA A 420 2.36 17.55 -50.54
N LEU A 421 1.36 18.15 -51.16
CA LEU A 421 0.04 18.40 -50.61
C LEU A 421 -1.03 17.74 -51.46
N GLY A 422 -1.62 16.66 -50.97
CA GLY A 422 -2.68 15.90 -51.64
C GLY A 422 -2.45 14.39 -51.59
N ARG A 423 -3.48 13.61 -51.78
CA ARG A 423 -3.37 12.16 -51.86
C ARG A 423 -2.42 11.75 -52.98
N GLY A 424 -1.41 10.98 -52.66
CA GLY A 424 -0.45 10.53 -53.70
C GLY A 424 0.36 11.65 -54.33
N ALA A 425 0.37 12.85 -53.78
CA ALA A 425 1.23 13.93 -54.27
C ALA A 425 2.71 13.56 -54.07
N VAL A 426 3.57 13.86 -55.05
CA VAL A 426 5.00 13.53 -55.02
C VAL A 426 5.83 14.78 -55.33
N ALA A 427 6.64 15.20 -54.36
CA ALA A 427 7.66 16.25 -54.52
C ALA A 427 9.05 15.63 -54.27
N SER A 428 9.73 15.21 -55.33
CA SER A 428 10.95 14.39 -55.21
C SER A 428 12.26 15.14 -55.53
N ALA A 429 12.19 16.43 -55.81
CA ALA A 429 13.37 17.27 -56.07
C ALA A 429 13.44 18.43 -55.07
N ALA A 430 14.65 19.01 -54.89
CA ALA A 430 14.87 20.12 -53.98
C ALA A 430 13.98 21.33 -54.31
N ASN A 431 13.37 21.93 -53.27
CA ASN A 431 12.44 23.07 -53.39
C ASN A 431 11.21 22.78 -54.29
N ALA A 432 10.88 21.52 -54.53
CA ALA A 432 9.74 21.15 -55.34
C ALA A 432 8.41 21.22 -54.56
N THR A 433 7.36 21.68 -55.21
CA THR A 433 6.04 21.78 -54.61
C THR A 433 5.00 21.04 -55.47
N ALA A 434 4.35 20.00 -54.91
CA ALA A 434 3.27 19.25 -55.56
C ALA A 434 1.97 19.43 -54.79
N VAL A 435 0.95 20.01 -55.39
CA VAL A 435 -0.35 20.29 -54.77
C VAL A 435 -1.46 19.69 -55.60
N GLY A 436 -2.17 18.71 -55.10
CA GLY A 436 -3.28 18.02 -55.74
C GLY A 436 -3.17 16.50 -55.68
N ASN A 437 -4.26 15.82 -55.87
CA ASN A 437 -4.27 14.37 -55.95
C ASN A 437 -3.37 13.87 -57.09
N GLY A 438 -2.37 13.08 -56.79
CA GLY A 438 -1.41 12.56 -57.77
C GLY A 438 -0.53 13.61 -58.43
N ALA A 439 -0.46 14.83 -57.90
CA ALA A 439 0.42 15.85 -58.44
C ALA A 439 1.90 15.41 -58.25
N THR A 440 2.74 15.68 -59.30
CA THR A 440 4.15 15.24 -59.30
C THR A 440 5.08 16.39 -59.62
N ALA A 441 5.93 16.81 -58.70
CA ALA A 441 6.97 17.80 -58.90
C ALA A 441 8.35 17.11 -58.78
N ALA A 442 8.88 16.66 -59.92
CA ALA A 442 10.09 15.83 -59.98
C ALA A 442 11.39 16.58 -60.29
N PHE A 443 11.32 17.88 -60.50
CA PHE A 443 12.47 18.71 -60.87
C PHE A 443 12.72 19.82 -59.84
N ALA A 444 13.97 20.23 -59.69
CA ALA A 444 14.34 21.25 -58.72
C ALA A 444 13.60 22.59 -58.98
N ASN A 445 13.16 23.22 -57.87
CA ASN A 445 12.41 24.50 -57.89
C ASN A 445 11.10 24.44 -58.70
N SER A 446 10.54 23.24 -58.96
CA SER A 446 9.33 23.12 -59.75
C SER A 446 8.08 23.04 -58.87
N THR A 447 6.95 23.50 -59.43
CA THR A 447 5.66 23.50 -58.74
C THR A 447 4.58 22.86 -59.63
N ALA A 448 3.95 21.78 -59.17
CA ALA A 448 2.82 21.11 -59.81
C ALA A 448 1.55 21.38 -59.03
N ILE A 449 0.53 21.98 -59.60
CA ILE A 449 -0.73 22.32 -58.95
C ILE A 449 -1.91 21.73 -59.77
N GLY A 450 -2.67 20.90 -59.13
CA GLY A 450 -3.88 20.29 -59.72
C GLY A 450 -3.86 18.76 -59.70
N ASN A 451 -5.01 18.15 -59.92
CA ASN A 451 -5.12 16.70 -59.97
C ASN A 451 -4.27 16.17 -61.15
N GLY A 452 -3.35 15.29 -60.86
CA GLY A 452 -2.44 14.72 -61.86
C GLY A 452 -1.49 15.71 -62.52
N ALA A 453 -1.32 16.91 -61.99
CA ALA A 453 -0.34 17.88 -62.50
C ALA A 453 1.06 17.30 -62.39
N SER A 454 1.87 17.43 -63.45
CA SER A 454 3.26 16.94 -63.46
C SER A 454 4.19 17.95 -64.08
N THR A 455 5.26 18.25 -63.39
CA THR A 455 6.34 19.10 -63.96
C THR A 455 7.28 18.29 -64.84
N THR A 456 7.83 18.88 -65.85
CA THR A 456 8.73 18.28 -66.85
C THR A 456 10.12 18.90 -66.91
N ALA A 457 10.31 20.00 -66.15
CA ALA A 457 11.58 20.71 -66.10
C ALA A 457 11.79 21.43 -64.77
N ALA A 458 13.03 21.79 -64.45
CA ALA A 458 13.35 22.63 -63.32
C ALA A 458 12.79 24.06 -63.49
N ASN A 459 12.52 24.72 -62.32
CA ASN A 459 11.97 26.09 -62.28
C ASN A 459 10.60 26.24 -63.01
N GLN A 460 9.84 25.15 -63.17
CA GLN A 460 8.56 25.14 -63.86
C GLN A 460 7.38 25.18 -62.86
N VAL A 461 6.37 25.96 -63.18
CA VAL A 461 5.05 25.85 -62.54
C VAL A 461 4.06 25.21 -63.50
N THR A 462 3.50 24.07 -63.15
CA THR A 462 2.45 23.38 -63.92
C THR A 462 1.11 23.51 -63.19
N LEU A 463 0.13 24.05 -63.85
CA LEU A 463 -1.23 24.19 -63.35
C LEU A 463 -2.14 23.18 -64.07
N GLY A 464 -2.69 22.21 -63.37
CA GLY A 464 -3.56 21.14 -63.90
C GLY A 464 -2.80 19.99 -64.55
N GLY A 465 -3.39 18.78 -64.53
CA GLY A 465 -2.93 17.60 -65.26
C GLY A 465 -3.47 17.52 -66.68
N ALA A 466 -3.09 16.45 -67.41
CA ALA A 466 -3.61 16.21 -68.79
C ALA A 466 -5.15 16.22 -68.81
N GLY A 467 -5.74 17.00 -69.68
CA GLY A 467 -7.20 17.11 -69.83
C GLY A 467 -7.88 18.07 -68.83
N THR A 468 -7.15 18.75 -67.96
CA THR A 468 -7.72 19.79 -67.07
C THR A 468 -7.66 21.17 -67.73
N SER A 469 -8.74 21.94 -67.58
CA SER A 469 -8.76 23.34 -68.01
C SER A 469 -8.41 24.24 -66.80
N VAL A 470 -7.48 25.18 -66.99
CA VAL A 470 -7.19 26.25 -66.02
C VAL A 470 -8.06 27.43 -66.35
N ARG A 471 -9.01 27.78 -65.48
CA ARG A 471 -9.88 28.95 -65.65
C ARG A 471 -9.35 30.10 -64.77
N PHE A 472 -8.99 31.16 -65.43
CA PHE A 472 -8.68 32.42 -64.78
C PHE A 472 -9.96 33.28 -64.78
N GLY A 473 -10.63 33.43 -63.62
CA GLY A 473 -11.89 34.17 -63.48
C GLY A 473 -11.62 35.68 -63.48
N GLY A 474 -12.45 36.40 -64.15
CA GLY A 474 -12.27 37.85 -64.38
C GLY A 474 -12.07 38.24 -65.84
N TYR A 475 -11.83 37.21 -66.67
CA TYR A 475 -11.95 37.38 -68.11
C TYR A 475 -13.37 37.06 -68.55
N THR A 476 -14.13 38.10 -68.94
CA THR A 476 -15.55 37.96 -69.40
C THR A 476 -15.66 37.47 -70.82
N THR A 477 -14.57 37.26 -71.52
CA THR A 477 -14.52 36.71 -72.87
C THR A 477 -13.88 35.34 -72.90
N ALA A 478 -14.60 34.38 -73.51
CA ALA A 478 -14.08 33.05 -73.71
C ALA A 478 -12.74 33.11 -74.45
N GLY A 479 -11.71 32.50 -73.77
CA GLY A 479 -10.62 32.11 -74.56
C GLY A 479 -9.27 32.53 -74.17
N VAL A 480 -8.43 33.06 -74.28
CA VAL A 480 -6.97 32.98 -74.36
C VAL A 480 -6.31 33.70 -73.19
N LEU A 481 -5.61 32.95 -72.36
CA LEU A 481 -4.59 33.54 -71.50
C LEU A 481 -3.48 34.12 -72.39
N VAL A 482 -3.40 35.44 -72.47
CA VAL A 482 -2.30 36.12 -73.18
C VAL A 482 -1.24 36.43 -72.15
N ASN A 483 -0.10 35.77 -72.25
CA ASN A 483 1.12 36.14 -71.52
C ASN A 483 1.68 37.40 -72.12
N ASP A 484 1.92 38.47 -71.35
CA ASP A 484 2.65 39.67 -71.86
C ASP A 484 4.12 39.34 -72.06
N ALA A 485 4.83 40.24 -72.71
CA ALA A 485 6.24 40.06 -73.00
C ALA A 485 7.13 39.93 -71.75
N ASN A 486 6.62 40.21 -70.55
CA ASN A 486 7.27 40.07 -69.27
C ASN A 486 6.82 38.80 -68.49
N GLY A 487 5.99 37.93 -69.11
CA GLY A 487 5.50 36.74 -68.48
C GLY A 487 4.40 36.97 -67.43
N VAL A 488 3.80 38.14 -67.38
CA VAL A 488 2.75 38.47 -66.40
C VAL A 488 1.40 38.13 -66.96
N ILE A 489 0.69 37.24 -66.25
CA ILE A 489 -0.73 36.96 -66.48
C ILE A 489 -1.52 38.01 -65.71
N THR A 490 -2.09 38.96 -66.41
CA THR A 490 -2.79 40.09 -65.80
C THR A 490 -4.25 39.74 -65.54
N SER A 491 -4.69 40.10 -64.33
CA SER A 491 -6.05 40.12 -63.80
C SER A 491 -6.87 38.82 -63.90
N ASN A 492 -6.52 37.86 -63.10
CA ASN A 492 -7.45 36.78 -62.85
C ASN A 492 -8.08 36.90 -61.46
N THR A 493 -9.31 37.39 -61.36
CA THR A 493 -10.07 37.57 -60.13
C THR A 493 -10.64 36.26 -59.61
N THR A 494 -10.47 35.11 -60.32
CA THR A 494 -11.04 33.82 -59.88
C THR A 494 -10.05 32.92 -59.18
N LEU A 495 -8.77 33.24 -59.20
CA LEU A 495 -7.80 32.51 -58.37
C LEU A 495 -7.95 32.84 -56.88
N LEU A 496 -8.35 34.07 -56.54
CA LEU A 496 -8.55 34.50 -55.18
C LEU A 496 -9.60 33.69 -54.39
N PRO A 497 -10.76 33.34 -54.96
CA PRO A 497 -11.75 32.52 -54.27
C PRO A 497 -11.26 31.10 -53.93
N ALA A 498 -10.47 30.48 -54.82
CA ALA A 498 -9.93 29.15 -54.55
C ALA A 498 -8.87 29.15 -53.43
N VAL A 499 -8.05 30.20 -53.43
CA VAL A 499 -7.07 30.41 -52.35
C VAL A 499 -7.78 30.75 -51.04
N ALA A 500 -8.84 31.57 -51.09
CA ALA A 500 -9.65 31.91 -49.93
C ALA A 500 -10.37 30.66 -49.35
N ALA A 501 -10.89 29.78 -50.26
CA ALA A 501 -11.51 28.51 -49.83
C ALA A 501 -10.52 27.55 -49.15
N ASN A 502 -9.28 27.48 -49.69
CA ASN A 502 -8.24 26.67 -49.05
C ASN A 502 -7.80 27.28 -47.72
N THR A 503 -7.72 28.61 -47.61
CA THR A 503 -7.44 29.31 -46.37
C THR A 503 -8.56 29.04 -45.34
N ALA A 504 -9.82 29.09 -45.77
CA ALA A 504 -10.97 28.76 -44.91
C ALA A 504 -10.93 27.29 -44.47
N ALA A 505 -10.57 26.36 -45.38
CA ALA A 505 -10.40 24.95 -45.04
C ALA A 505 -9.27 24.70 -44.04
N ILE A 506 -8.14 25.42 -44.20
CA ILE A 506 -7.03 25.38 -43.23
C ILE A 506 -7.47 25.95 -41.88
N THR A 507 -8.21 27.07 -41.90
CA THR A 507 -8.79 27.64 -40.65
C THR A 507 -9.76 26.68 -39.97
N ALA A 508 -10.60 25.99 -40.77
CA ALA A 508 -11.48 24.96 -40.24
C ALA A 508 -10.73 23.75 -39.67
N LEU A 509 -9.63 23.33 -40.34
CA LEU A 509 -8.74 22.30 -39.82
C LEU A 509 -8.05 22.74 -38.51
N GLN A 510 -7.60 23.99 -38.44
CA GLN A 510 -7.05 24.57 -37.21
C GLN A 510 -8.08 24.61 -36.10
N GLY A 511 -9.35 24.95 -36.43
CA GLY A 511 -10.50 24.86 -35.50
C GLY A 511 -10.72 23.42 -35.01
N ASN A 512 -10.64 22.45 -35.90
CA ASN A 512 -10.77 21.04 -35.55
C ASN A 512 -9.62 20.55 -34.65
N VAL A 513 -8.38 21.01 -34.94
CA VAL A 513 -7.22 20.72 -34.09
C VAL A 513 -7.41 21.33 -32.69
N THR A 514 -7.91 22.57 -32.63
CA THR A 514 -8.22 23.22 -31.33
C THR A 514 -9.30 22.45 -30.57
N THR A 515 -10.33 21.99 -31.30
CA THR A 515 -11.39 21.15 -30.71
C THR A 515 -10.84 19.82 -30.21
N LEU A 516 -9.96 19.20 -30.98
CA LEU A 516 -9.29 17.95 -30.55
C LEU A 516 -8.44 18.17 -29.29
N GLN A 517 -7.70 19.27 -29.23
CA GLN A 517 -6.93 19.64 -28.05
C GLN A 517 -7.83 19.85 -26.81
N ALA A 518 -8.97 20.53 -27.01
CA ALA A 518 -9.97 20.70 -25.95
C ALA A 518 -10.56 19.35 -25.48
N ASN A 519 -10.85 18.45 -26.43
CA ASN A 519 -11.33 17.10 -26.12
C ASN A 519 -10.28 16.28 -25.36
N VAL A 520 -9.01 16.40 -25.75
CA VAL A 520 -7.90 15.76 -25.03
C VAL A 520 -7.80 16.31 -23.60
N THR A 521 -7.91 17.62 -23.42
CA THR A 521 -7.95 18.23 -22.09
C THR A 521 -9.12 17.70 -21.26
N THR A 522 -10.30 17.61 -21.88
CA THR A 522 -11.49 17.06 -21.23
C THR A 522 -11.29 15.58 -20.82
N LEU A 523 -10.60 14.80 -21.66
CA LEU A 523 -10.24 13.42 -21.34
C LEU A 523 -9.28 13.32 -20.15
N PHE A 524 -8.31 14.26 -20.06
CA PHE A 524 -7.43 14.33 -18.89
C PHE A 524 -8.21 14.69 -17.62
N ASP A 525 -9.12 15.68 -17.72
CA ASP A 525 -9.99 16.07 -16.60
C ASP A 525 -10.90 14.91 -16.16
N LEU A 526 -11.47 14.18 -17.13
CA LEU A 526 -12.28 12.99 -16.85
C LEU A 526 -11.46 11.87 -16.23
N SER A 527 -10.21 11.71 -16.69
CA SER A 527 -9.25 10.77 -16.07
C SER A 527 -8.95 11.15 -14.62
N GLU A 528 -8.79 12.46 -14.35
CA GLU A 528 -8.59 12.97 -12.98
C GLU A 528 -9.83 12.76 -12.11
N VAL A 529 -11.04 13.00 -12.66
CA VAL A 529 -12.31 12.72 -11.98
C VAL A 529 -12.44 11.23 -11.67
N ASN A 530 -12.12 10.37 -12.65
CA ASN A 530 -12.11 8.92 -12.44
C ASN A 530 -11.09 8.51 -11.37
N ARG A 531 -9.89 9.09 -11.42
CA ARG A 531 -8.86 8.85 -10.40
C ARG A 531 -9.31 9.27 -9.01
N ARG A 532 -10.05 10.40 -8.90
CA ARG A 532 -10.66 10.82 -7.63
C ARG A 532 -11.77 9.87 -7.20
N GLY A 533 -12.59 9.42 -8.15
CA GLY A 533 -13.63 8.41 -7.89
C GLY A 533 -13.04 7.09 -7.37
N ILE A 534 -11.98 6.62 -8.02
CA ILE A 534 -11.25 5.41 -7.59
C ILE A 534 -10.66 5.61 -6.18
N ARG A 535 -10.10 6.80 -5.88
CA ARG A 535 -9.57 7.07 -4.54
C ARG A 535 -10.65 7.00 -3.47
N LYS A 536 -11.84 7.58 -3.74
CA LYS A 536 -13.00 7.51 -2.84
C LYS A 536 -13.48 6.06 -2.65
N ALA A 537 -13.56 5.32 -3.75
CA ALA A 537 -13.93 3.91 -3.70
C ALA A 537 -12.91 3.10 -2.87
N ASN A 538 -11.61 3.36 -3.06
CA ASN A 538 -10.54 2.70 -2.30
C ASN A 538 -10.60 3.03 -0.81
N GLU A 539 -10.98 4.24 -0.46
CA GLU A 539 -11.20 4.65 0.93
C GLU A 539 -12.42 3.95 1.54
N GLY A 540 -13.49 3.80 0.75
CA GLY A 540 -14.64 2.96 1.12
C GLY A 540 -14.24 1.49 1.38
N VAL A 541 -13.37 0.94 0.55
CA VAL A 541 -12.82 -0.41 0.74
C VAL A 541 -11.92 -0.46 1.99
N ALA A 542 -11.09 0.56 2.22
CA ALA A 542 -10.27 0.65 3.43
C ALA A 542 -11.14 0.67 4.70
N MET A 543 -12.25 1.42 4.68
CA MET A 543 -13.24 1.39 5.76
C MET A 543 -13.85 0.01 5.94
N ALA A 544 -14.25 -0.64 4.84
CA ALA A 544 -14.85 -1.97 4.90
C ALA A 544 -13.89 -3.02 5.49
N LEU A 545 -12.61 -2.93 5.12
CA LEU A 545 -11.55 -3.81 5.64
C LEU A 545 -11.26 -3.57 7.13
N ALA A 546 -11.42 -2.35 7.59
CA ALA A 546 -11.20 -1.98 8.99
C ALA A 546 -12.41 -2.27 9.89
N MET A 547 -13.59 -2.45 9.31
CA MET A 547 -14.83 -2.65 10.07
C MET A 547 -14.89 -4.06 10.65
N ASP A 548 -14.35 -4.21 11.81
CA ASP A 548 -14.48 -5.43 12.60
C ASP A 548 -15.71 -5.39 13.51
N THR A 549 -16.23 -6.54 13.80
CA THR A 549 -17.31 -6.70 14.78
C THR A 549 -16.70 -7.15 16.09
N PRO A 550 -16.82 -6.38 17.18
CA PRO A 550 -16.29 -6.81 18.45
C PRO A 550 -16.86 -8.16 18.84
N GLN A 551 -16.00 -9.12 19.09
CA GLN A 551 -16.39 -10.42 19.62
C GLN A 551 -16.71 -10.25 21.11
N LEU A 552 -17.88 -10.71 21.51
CA LEU A 552 -18.30 -10.67 22.89
C LEU A 552 -18.05 -12.01 23.57
N PRO A 553 -16.95 -12.16 24.34
CA PRO A 553 -16.69 -13.38 25.12
C PRO A 553 -17.86 -13.71 26.05
N ALA A 554 -17.90 -14.94 26.46
CA ALA A 554 -18.91 -15.37 27.44
C ALA A 554 -18.79 -14.53 28.72
N GLY A 555 -19.90 -13.96 29.15
CA GLY A 555 -19.95 -13.11 30.35
C GLY A 555 -19.75 -11.61 30.10
N THR A 556 -19.50 -11.20 28.89
CA THR A 556 -19.45 -9.77 28.53
C THR A 556 -20.75 -9.36 27.83
N ASN A 557 -21.26 -8.16 28.17
CA ASN A 557 -22.51 -7.65 27.61
C ASN A 557 -22.27 -6.62 26.49
N MET A 558 -21.13 -6.02 26.45
CA MET A 558 -20.79 -4.98 25.48
C MET A 558 -19.30 -5.07 25.10
N GLY A 559 -19.00 -4.73 23.90
CA GLY A 559 -17.63 -4.64 23.39
C GLY A 559 -17.52 -3.50 22.38
N ILE A 560 -16.36 -2.92 22.34
CA ILE A 560 -16.00 -1.92 21.32
C ILE A 560 -14.76 -2.41 20.57
N ALA A 561 -14.71 -2.12 19.29
CA ALA A 561 -13.52 -2.34 18.47
C ALA A 561 -13.28 -1.11 17.62
N GLY A 562 -12.03 -0.83 17.36
CA GLY A 562 -11.62 0.19 16.42
C GLY A 562 -10.61 -0.43 15.46
N GLY A 563 -10.66 -0.05 14.23
CA GLY A 563 -9.76 -0.53 13.21
C GLY A 563 -9.22 0.61 12.35
N LEU A 564 -8.02 0.39 11.85
CA LEU A 564 -7.46 1.19 10.77
C LEU A 564 -7.38 0.29 9.55
N GLY A 565 -8.04 0.67 8.49
CA GLY A 565 -8.00 -0.02 7.22
C GLY A 565 -7.16 0.76 6.24
N PHE A 566 -6.38 0.02 5.51
CA PHE A 566 -5.56 0.58 4.46
C PHE A 566 -5.80 -0.20 3.16
N TYR A 567 -6.08 0.51 2.10
CA TYR A 567 -6.27 -0.07 0.77
C TYR A 567 -5.81 0.91 -0.31
N GLN A 568 -4.90 0.47 -1.17
CA GLN A 568 -4.38 1.25 -2.30
C GLN A 568 -4.02 2.70 -1.95
N ASN A 569 -3.18 2.89 -0.95
CA ASN A 569 -2.71 4.20 -0.46
C ASN A 569 -3.83 5.08 0.13
N ARG A 570 -4.89 4.48 0.66
CA ARG A 570 -5.95 5.19 1.37
C ARG A 570 -6.12 4.61 2.77
N LEU A 571 -6.17 5.48 3.73
CA LEU A 571 -6.35 5.14 5.14
C LEU A 571 -7.76 5.53 5.58
N ALA A 572 -8.40 4.64 6.32
CA ALA A 572 -9.66 4.91 6.96
C ALA A 572 -9.64 4.39 8.40
N GLY A 573 -10.26 5.12 9.28
CA GLY A 573 -10.48 4.70 10.65
C GLY A 573 -11.92 4.24 10.86
N THR A 574 -12.11 3.20 11.66
CA THR A 574 -13.43 2.71 12.01
C THR A 574 -13.55 2.54 13.51
N ALA A 575 -14.76 2.73 13.99
CA ALA A 575 -15.13 2.40 15.35
C ALA A 575 -16.42 1.59 15.34
N SER A 576 -16.46 0.54 16.07
CA SER A 576 -17.63 -0.32 16.17
C SER A 576 -17.89 -0.71 17.62
N PHE A 577 -19.13 -0.97 17.91
CA PHE A 577 -19.51 -1.57 19.17
C PHE A 577 -20.40 -2.78 18.93
N ALA A 578 -20.38 -3.70 19.86
CA ALA A 578 -21.35 -4.79 19.92
C ALA A 578 -21.97 -4.85 21.30
N ALA A 579 -23.23 -5.17 21.35
CA ALA A 579 -23.98 -5.35 22.58
C ALA A 579 -24.75 -6.66 22.52
N ARG A 580 -24.74 -7.40 23.61
CA ARG A 580 -25.51 -8.63 23.75
C ARG A 580 -26.97 -8.27 23.99
N VAL A 581 -27.84 -8.75 23.13
CA VAL A 581 -29.31 -8.51 23.23
C VAL A 581 -30.09 -9.76 23.64
N GLY A 582 -29.38 -10.90 23.83
CA GLY A 582 -29.93 -12.16 24.30
C GLY A 582 -28.84 -13.15 24.67
N ALA A 583 -29.20 -14.29 25.20
CA ALA A 583 -28.22 -15.29 25.61
C ALA A 583 -27.25 -15.69 24.46
N ASN A 584 -27.78 -15.78 23.26
CA ASN A 584 -27.05 -16.19 22.07
C ASN A 584 -27.18 -15.18 20.92
N ALA A 585 -27.50 -13.91 21.21
CA ALA A 585 -27.72 -12.90 20.22
C ALA A 585 -26.99 -11.62 20.56
N SER A 586 -26.41 -10.99 19.56
CA SER A 586 -25.78 -9.68 19.69
C SER A 586 -26.12 -8.77 18.52
N PHE A 587 -26.21 -7.50 18.83
CA PHE A 587 -26.31 -6.42 17.86
C PHE A 587 -24.95 -5.71 17.78
N SER A 588 -24.54 -5.37 16.59
CA SER A 588 -23.33 -4.56 16.37
C SER A 588 -23.62 -3.40 15.45
N ALA A 589 -22.99 -2.29 15.70
CA ALA A 589 -22.98 -1.16 14.80
C ALA A 589 -21.58 -0.56 14.73
N GLY A 590 -21.24 -0.05 13.59
CA GLY A 590 -19.95 0.59 13.38
C GLY A 590 -20.05 1.72 12.38
N VAL A 591 -19.18 2.68 12.56
CA VAL A 591 -18.99 3.81 11.64
C VAL A 591 -17.53 3.85 11.21
N GLY A 592 -17.31 4.26 10.00
CA GLY A 592 -15.98 4.49 9.46
C GLY A 592 -15.86 5.88 8.86
N LEU A 593 -14.68 6.42 8.91
CA LEU A 593 -14.31 7.70 8.30
C LEU A 593 -13.05 7.53 7.47
N GLY A 594 -13.13 7.90 6.23
CA GLY A 594 -11.97 8.05 5.36
C GLY A 594 -11.20 9.33 5.71
N PHE A 595 -9.89 9.22 5.92
CA PHE A 595 -9.11 10.34 6.43
C PHE A 595 -8.72 11.37 5.37
N ASP A 596 -8.80 11.00 4.11
CA ASP A 596 -8.36 11.86 3.00
C ASP A 596 -9.56 12.56 2.30
N SER A 597 -10.65 11.87 2.07
CA SER A 597 -11.84 12.44 1.42
C SER A 597 -12.98 12.78 2.37
N GLY A 598 -12.91 12.34 3.61
CA GLY A 598 -13.99 12.52 4.58
C GLY A 598 -15.23 11.65 4.30
N GLU A 599 -15.12 10.64 3.45
CA GLU A 599 -16.23 9.71 3.20
C GLU A 599 -16.59 8.98 4.50
N VAL A 600 -17.87 8.85 4.74
CA VAL A 600 -18.39 8.18 5.95
C VAL A 600 -19.12 6.93 5.54
N GLY A 601 -18.73 5.82 6.16
CA GLY A 601 -19.41 4.55 6.05
C GLY A 601 -20.03 4.12 7.38
N ALA A 602 -21.14 3.43 7.31
CA ALA A 602 -21.76 2.86 8.50
C ALA A 602 -22.19 1.41 8.21
N ARG A 603 -22.15 0.61 9.24
CA ARG A 603 -22.60 -0.77 9.20
C ARG A 603 -23.39 -1.10 10.47
N ALA A 604 -24.44 -1.87 10.32
CA ALA A 604 -25.11 -2.49 11.43
C ALA A 604 -25.28 -3.98 11.14
N GLY A 605 -25.22 -4.78 12.17
CA GLY A 605 -25.35 -6.23 12.06
C GLY A 605 -26.02 -6.83 13.29
N PHE A 606 -26.66 -7.93 13.09
CA PHE A 606 -27.22 -8.75 14.15
C PHE A 606 -26.70 -10.18 13.95
N SER A 607 -26.25 -10.78 15.02
CA SER A 607 -25.83 -12.18 15.03
C SER A 607 -26.59 -12.94 16.09
N ALA A 608 -27.07 -14.09 15.72
CA ALA A 608 -27.69 -15.04 16.62
C ALA A 608 -27.14 -16.43 16.34
N ALA A 609 -26.86 -17.18 17.41
CA ALA A 609 -26.44 -18.57 17.33
C ALA A 609 -27.47 -19.41 18.09
N TRP A 610 -27.84 -20.57 17.57
CA TRP A 610 -28.79 -21.50 18.18
C TRP A 610 -28.19 -22.90 18.26
#